data_9a67429068e0e675988c990eaa5e37ee
#
_entry.id   9a67429068e0e675988c990eaa5e37ee
#
_cell.length_a   1.000
_cell.length_b   1.000
_cell.length_c   1.000
_cell.angle_alpha   90.00
_cell.angle_beta   90.00
_cell.angle_gamma   90.00
#
_symmetry.space_group_name_H-M   'P 1'
#
loop_
_entity.id
_entity.type
_entity.pdbx_description
1 polymer ?
#
loop_
_entity_poly.entity_id
_entity_poly.type
_entity_poly.pdbx_seq_one_letter_code
_entity_poly.pdbx_strand_id
1 'polypeptide(L)'
;DLFDEIERRNGVKLNEEILTIGFARRAAPYKRGDLIFSKPEIIEPLLKDNRLQLIFSGKAHPNDMAGKEIVSQMYRMSLKYPHSVVFLQDYDMKIGAAMTRGCDVWLNNPRRPQEASGTSGMKAAMNGVLNFSVLDGWWPEGCIHGVNGWQIGDGYDGKEQDKHDSESLYQVLLNEILPVYYHDRSKWVEMMRASIEMSEYRFSAARMVTDYYTKMYSKQPKE
;
A
#
# COMPACT_ATOMS: atom_id res chain seq x y z
N ASP A 1 3.72 11.58 -15.24
CA ASP A 1 3.96 10.25 -14.68
C ASP A 1 2.71 9.49 -14.23
N LEU A 2 2.46 9.29 -12.89
CA LEU A 2 1.24 8.58 -12.45
C LEU A 2 -0.02 9.41 -12.71
N PHE A 3 -0.02 10.67 -12.36
CA PHE A 3 -1.19 11.55 -12.52
C PHE A 3 -1.48 11.84 -13.99
N ASP A 4 -0.46 11.98 -14.83
CA ASP A 4 -0.64 12.09 -16.30
C ASP A 4 -1.29 10.81 -16.87
N GLU A 5 -0.88 9.64 -16.38
CA GLU A 5 -1.47 8.38 -16.83
C GLU A 5 -2.92 8.23 -16.34
N ILE A 6 -3.25 8.72 -15.15
CA ILE A 6 -4.62 8.77 -14.63
C ILE A 6 -5.48 9.73 -15.47
N GLU A 7 -4.99 10.94 -15.72
CA GLU A 7 -5.71 11.91 -16.55
C GLU A 7 -5.96 11.35 -17.96
N ARG A 8 -4.96 10.73 -18.56
CA ARG A 8 -5.07 10.12 -19.88
C ARG A 8 -6.07 8.95 -19.93
N ARG A 9 -6.14 8.09 -18.88
CA ARG A 9 -7.00 6.89 -18.88
C ARG A 9 -8.40 7.16 -18.38
N ASN A 10 -8.52 7.94 -17.33
CA ASN A 10 -9.76 8.14 -16.60
C ASN A 10 -10.37 9.53 -16.81
N GLY A 11 -9.64 10.48 -17.43
CA GLY A 11 -10.05 11.87 -17.54
C GLY A 11 -10.13 12.61 -16.21
N VAL A 12 -9.50 12.07 -15.16
CA VAL A 12 -9.49 12.63 -13.80
C VAL A 12 -8.16 13.33 -13.55
N LYS A 13 -8.23 14.62 -13.19
CA LYS A 13 -7.06 15.38 -12.78
C LYS A 13 -6.96 15.37 -11.25
N LEU A 14 -5.96 14.67 -10.74
CA LEU A 14 -5.63 14.66 -9.32
C LEU A 14 -4.76 15.86 -8.93
N ASN A 15 -4.70 16.17 -7.64
CA ASN A 15 -3.92 17.28 -7.11
C ASN A 15 -2.70 16.72 -6.35
N GLU A 16 -1.50 17.17 -6.73
CA GLU A 16 -0.22 16.73 -6.14
C GLU A 16 -0.01 17.16 -4.68
N GLU A 17 -0.77 18.15 -4.22
CA GLU A 17 -0.72 18.64 -2.83
C GLU A 17 -1.60 17.84 -1.87
N ILE A 18 -2.41 16.90 -2.39
CA ILE A 18 -3.30 16.07 -1.59
C ILE A 18 -2.68 14.70 -1.36
N LEU A 19 -2.67 14.25 -0.08
CA LEU A 19 -2.18 12.91 0.28
C LEU A 19 -2.81 11.84 -0.60
N THR A 20 -1.95 11.08 -1.30
CA THR A 20 -2.37 10.05 -2.25
C THR A 20 -1.97 8.66 -1.76
N ILE A 21 -2.96 7.83 -1.45
CA ILE A 21 -2.75 6.44 -1.05
C ILE A 21 -3.01 5.50 -2.22
N GLY A 22 -2.04 4.67 -2.55
CA GLY A 22 -2.12 3.65 -3.59
C GLY A 22 -2.39 2.26 -3.02
N PHE A 23 -3.28 1.52 -3.70
CA PHE A 23 -3.51 0.11 -3.46
C PHE A 23 -3.62 -0.62 -4.81
N ALA A 24 -2.63 -1.45 -5.13
CA ALA A 24 -2.65 -2.21 -6.39
C ALA A 24 -2.23 -3.66 -6.16
N ARG A 25 -3.20 -4.56 -6.28
CA ARG A 25 -3.02 -5.97 -5.96
C ARG A 25 -4.00 -6.85 -6.73
N ARG A 26 -3.69 -8.15 -6.85
CA ARG A 26 -4.72 -9.13 -7.20
C ARG A 26 -5.86 -9.02 -6.17
N ALA A 27 -7.07 -8.78 -6.65
CA ALA A 27 -8.24 -8.74 -5.79
C ALA A 27 -8.57 -10.15 -5.31
N ALA A 28 -8.32 -10.40 -4.05
CA ALA A 28 -8.67 -11.62 -3.34
C ALA A 28 -9.15 -11.23 -1.93
N PRO A 29 -10.11 -11.95 -1.34
CA PRO A 29 -10.75 -11.54 -0.07
C PRO A 29 -9.77 -11.24 1.06
N TYR A 30 -8.71 -12.04 1.21
CA TYR A 30 -7.74 -11.82 2.27
C TYR A 30 -6.91 -10.55 2.11
N LYS A 31 -6.85 -9.97 0.90
CA LYS A 31 -6.16 -8.71 0.61
C LYS A 31 -6.91 -7.49 1.12
N ARG A 32 -8.21 -7.63 1.35
CA ARG A 32 -9.11 -6.63 1.95
C ARG A 32 -8.99 -5.23 1.31
N GLY A 33 -9.03 -5.16 -0.04
CA GLY A 33 -8.93 -3.88 -0.75
C GLY A 33 -10.01 -2.87 -0.39
N ASP A 34 -11.10 -3.33 0.19
CA ASP A 34 -12.26 -2.58 0.66
C ASP A 34 -12.19 -2.14 2.13
N LEU A 35 -11.20 -2.62 2.91
CA LEU A 35 -11.10 -2.31 4.34
C LEU A 35 -11.03 -0.81 4.63
N ILE A 36 -10.40 -0.03 3.75
CA ILE A 36 -10.32 1.43 3.88
C ILE A 36 -11.68 2.13 3.77
N PHE A 37 -12.71 1.43 3.33
CA PHE A 37 -14.08 1.93 3.25
C PHE A 37 -14.98 1.39 4.37
N SER A 38 -14.43 0.67 5.35
CA SER A 38 -15.20 0.02 6.42
C SER A 38 -15.84 0.99 7.41
N LYS A 39 -15.37 2.24 7.49
CA LYS A 39 -15.95 3.32 8.31
C LYS A 39 -16.28 4.53 7.42
N PRO A 40 -17.44 4.50 6.72
CA PRO A 40 -17.83 5.58 5.81
C PRO A 40 -17.89 6.95 6.48
N GLU A 41 -18.30 6.98 7.75
CA GLU A 41 -18.40 8.20 8.56
C GLU A 41 -17.06 8.92 8.76
N ILE A 42 -15.94 8.20 8.56
CA ILE A 42 -14.58 8.76 8.68
C ILE A 42 -14.00 9.05 7.28
N ILE A 43 -14.05 8.07 6.38
CA ILE A 43 -13.34 8.19 5.10
C ILE A 43 -14.05 9.13 4.13
N GLU A 44 -15.38 9.15 4.10
CA GLU A 44 -16.12 9.96 3.15
C GLU A 44 -15.92 11.48 3.32
N PRO A 45 -15.88 12.05 4.55
CA PRO A 45 -15.51 13.45 4.74
C PRO A 45 -14.12 13.77 4.17
N LEU A 46 -13.12 12.93 4.40
CA LEU A 46 -11.77 13.16 3.89
C LEU A 46 -11.71 13.20 2.35
N LEU A 47 -12.51 12.35 1.69
CA LEU A 47 -12.61 12.32 0.23
C LEU A 47 -13.39 13.54 -0.31
N LYS A 48 -14.49 13.94 0.34
CA LYS A 48 -15.30 15.10 -0.05
C LYS A 48 -14.56 16.42 0.12
N ASP A 49 -13.78 16.52 1.19
CA ASP A 49 -13.06 17.75 1.53
C ASP A 49 -11.69 17.83 0.83
N ASN A 50 -11.40 16.92 -0.12
CA ASN A 50 -10.14 16.83 -0.85
C ASN A 50 -8.92 16.78 0.09
N ARG A 51 -9.02 16.02 1.18
CA ARG A 51 -7.92 15.78 2.12
C ARG A 51 -7.25 14.43 1.91
N LEU A 52 -7.78 13.61 1.01
CA LEU A 52 -7.27 12.28 0.69
C LEU A 52 -7.65 11.90 -0.74
N GLN A 53 -6.70 11.36 -1.46
CA GLN A 53 -6.90 10.72 -2.75
C GLN A 53 -6.55 9.23 -2.65
N LEU A 54 -7.36 8.38 -3.26
CA LEU A 54 -7.17 6.94 -3.30
C LEU A 54 -7.05 6.45 -4.73
N ILE A 55 -5.97 5.72 -5.02
CA ILE A 55 -5.76 5.12 -6.33
C ILE A 55 -5.75 3.60 -6.18
N PHE A 56 -6.71 2.97 -6.82
CA PHE A 56 -6.84 1.52 -6.85
C PHE A 56 -6.50 0.97 -8.23
N SER A 57 -5.88 -0.20 -8.26
CA SER A 57 -5.78 -1.02 -9.46
C SER A 57 -5.69 -2.50 -9.07
N GLY A 58 -6.13 -3.37 -9.96
CA GLY A 58 -6.05 -4.81 -9.72
C GLY A 58 -7.02 -5.60 -10.57
N LYS A 59 -6.85 -6.92 -10.53
CA LYS A 59 -7.70 -7.87 -11.26
C LYS A 59 -8.11 -8.99 -10.30
N ALA A 60 -9.36 -9.43 -10.43
CA ALA A 60 -9.83 -10.65 -9.81
C ALA A 60 -9.64 -11.84 -10.77
N HIS A 61 -9.45 -13.03 -10.22
CA HIS A 61 -9.51 -14.23 -11.04
C HIS A 61 -10.91 -14.40 -11.64
N PRO A 62 -11.05 -14.87 -12.90
CA PRO A 62 -12.37 -15.04 -13.55
C PRO A 62 -13.39 -15.85 -12.75
N ASN A 63 -12.93 -16.82 -11.95
CA ASN A 63 -13.79 -17.67 -11.12
C ASN A 63 -13.90 -17.21 -9.65
N ASP A 64 -13.26 -16.08 -9.28
CA ASP A 64 -13.31 -15.53 -7.91
C ASP A 64 -14.41 -14.46 -7.82
N MET A 65 -15.62 -14.88 -7.47
CA MET A 65 -16.75 -13.95 -7.34
C MET A 65 -16.57 -12.95 -6.19
N ALA A 66 -15.95 -13.36 -5.09
CA ALA A 66 -15.69 -12.49 -3.96
C ALA A 66 -14.63 -11.42 -4.32
N GLY A 67 -13.56 -11.82 -5.03
CA GLY A 67 -12.59 -10.87 -5.56
C GLY A 67 -13.19 -9.89 -6.58
N LYS A 68 -14.12 -10.34 -7.42
CA LYS A 68 -14.86 -9.46 -8.34
C LYS A 68 -15.73 -8.45 -7.60
N GLU A 69 -16.37 -8.84 -6.50
CA GLU A 69 -17.19 -7.92 -5.72
C GLU A 69 -16.31 -6.82 -5.08
N ILE A 70 -15.11 -7.16 -4.58
CA ILE A 70 -14.15 -6.16 -4.08
C ILE A 70 -13.75 -5.17 -5.18
N VAL A 71 -13.46 -5.66 -6.40
CA VAL A 71 -13.19 -4.77 -7.56
C VAL A 71 -14.39 -3.88 -7.85
N SER A 72 -15.60 -4.44 -7.87
CA SER A 72 -16.84 -3.69 -8.10
C SER A 72 -17.06 -2.61 -7.04
N GLN A 73 -16.74 -2.87 -5.78
CA GLN A 73 -16.84 -1.89 -4.71
C GLN A 73 -15.85 -0.74 -4.91
N MET A 74 -14.56 -1.03 -5.19
CA MET A 74 -13.57 -0.01 -5.48
C MET A 74 -13.98 0.86 -6.68
N TYR A 75 -14.52 0.24 -7.74
CA TYR A 75 -15.04 0.95 -8.90
C TYR A 75 -16.25 1.81 -8.55
N ARG A 76 -17.23 1.31 -7.78
CA ARG A 76 -18.37 2.12 -7.30
C ARG A 76 -17.91 3.33 -6.49
N MET A 77 -16.87 3.19 -5.68
CA MET A 77 -16.31 4.31 -4.92
C MET A 77 -15.67 5.35 -5.84
N SER A 78 -15.03 4.96 -6.94
CA SER A 78 -14.51 5.91 -7.92
C SER A 78 -15.62 6.68 -8.67
N LEU A 79 -16.78 6.08 -8.85
CA LEU A 79 -17.95 6.79 -9.40
C LEU A 79 -18.59 7.74 -8.37
N LYS A 80 -18.59 7.36 -7.09
CA LYS A 80 -19.16 8.17 -6.00
C LYS A 80 -18.28 9.39 -5.67
N TYR A 81 -16.96 9.26 -5.77
CA TYR A 81 -15.97 10.28 -5.45
C TYR A 81 -14.99 10.50 -6.62
N PRO A 82 -15.46 11.00 -7.78
CA PRO A 82 -14.68 10.99 -9.04
C PRO A 82 -13.44 11.89 -9.01
N HIS A 83 -13.33 12.82 -8.03
CA HIS A 83 -12.16 13.70 -7.88
C HIS A 83 -11.16 13.21 -6.84
N SER A 84 -11.51 12.19 -6.07
CA SER A 84 -10.69 11.73 -4.94
C SER A 84 -10.43 10.22 -4.95
N VAL A 85 -11.20 9.45 -5.74
CA VAL A 85 -11.01 8.01 -5.86
C VAL A 85 -10.88 7.62 -7.32
N VAL A 86 -9.80 6.94 -7.66
CA VAL A 86 -9.55 6.47 -9.02
C VAL A 86 -9.40 4.95 -9.01
N PHE A 87 -10.06 4.28 -9.93
CA PHE A 87 -9.81 2.87 -10.24
C PHE A 87 -9.17 2.76 -11.63
N LEU A 88 -7.87 2.43 -11.66
CA LEU A 88 -7.13 2.18 -12.90
C LEU A 88 -7.41 0.75 -13.38
N GLN A 89 -8.11 0.65 -14.50
CA GLN A 89 -8.42 -0.62 -15.14
C GLN A 89 -7.18 -1.23 -15.81
N ASP A 90 -7.27 -2.51 -16.13
CA ASP A 90 -6.25 -3.25 -16.88
C ASP A 90 -4.86 -3.23 -16.25
N TYR A 91 -4.81 -3.48 -14.93
CA TYR A 91 -3.54 -3.56 -14.19
C TYR A 91 -2.49 -4.37 -14.95
N ASP A 92 -1.34 -3.73 -15.15
CA ASP A 92 -0.16 -4.29 -15.79
C ASP A 92 1.14 -3.84 -15.07
N MET A 93 2.29 -4.22 -15.58
CA MET A 93 3.58 -3.83 -15.01
C MET A 93 3.82 -2.32 -15.09
N LYS A 94 3.29 -1.64 -16.12
CA LYS A 94 3.45 -0.18 -16.30
C LYS A 94 2.68 0.57 -15.20
N ILE A 95 1.41 0.19 -14.98
CA ILE A 95 0.59 0.75 -13.89
C ILE A 95 1.23 0.44 -12.55
N GLY A 96 1.68 -0.80 -12.32
CA GLY A 96 2.34 -1.18 -11.08
C GLY A 96 3.59 -0.35 -10.80
N ALA A 97 4.43 -0.10 -11.81
CA ALA A 97 5.61 0.73 -11.71
C ALA A 97 5.26 2.21 -11.45
N ALA A 98 4.25 2.75 -12.13
CA ALA A 98 3.81 4.12 -11.95
C ALA A 98 3.26 4.34 -10.53
N MET A 99 2.41 3.43 -10.04
CA MET A 99 1.82 3.54 -8.71
C MET A 99 2.84 3.42 -7.57
N THR A 100 3.81 2.48 -7.66
CA THR A 100 4.85 2.32 -6.65
C THR A 100 5.89 3.46 -6.62
N ARG A 101 5.80 4.41 -7.55
CA ARG A 101 6.66 5.60 -7.61
C ARG A 101 5.91 6.89 -7.37
N GLY A 102 4.63 6.92 -7.71
CA GLY A 102 3.86 8.15 -7.79
C GLY A 102 2.81 8.35 -6.71
N CYS A 103 2.59 7.37 -5.82
CA CYS A 103 1.78 7.55 -4.62
C CYS A 103 2.65 8.05 -3.46
N ASP A 104 2.05 8.70 -2.46
CA ASP A 104 2.72 9.08 -1.23
C ASP A 104 2.79 7.92 -0.25
N VAL A 105 1.71 7.15 -0.17
CA VAL A 105 1.56 6.01 0.74
C VAL A 105 1.12 4.77 -0.02
N TRP A 106 1.70 3.63 0.34
CA TRP A 106 1.37 2.31 -0.19
C TRP A 106 0.62 1.50 0.85
N LEU A 107 -0.69 1.33 0.62
CA LEU A 107 -1.55 0.56 1.51
C LEU A 107 -1.42 -0.94 1.26
N ASN A 108 -1.22 -1.70 2.33
CA ASN A 108 -1.12 -3.15 2.29
C ASN A 108 -1.74 -3.77 3.54
N ASN A 109 -2.96 -4.23 3.43
CA ASN A 109 -3.77 -4.67 4.58
C ASN A 109 -4.28 -6.12 4.45
N PRO A 110 -3.39 -7.10 4.16
CA PRO A 110 -3.79 -8.49 4.08
C PRO A 110 -4.28 -9.00 5.44
N ARG A 111 -5.14 -10.02 5.41
CA ARG A 111 -5.48 -10.76 6.62
C ARG A 111 -4.31 -11.64 7.00
N ARG A 112 -3.72 -11.39 8.17
CA ARG A 112 -2.60 -12.15 8.70
C ARG A 112 -3.04 -13.57 9.13
N PRO A 113 -2.22 -14.60 8.93
CA PRO A 113 -0.88 -14.65 8.32
C PRO A 113 -0.88 -15.07 6.84
N GLN A 114 -1.73 -14.52 6.00
CA GLN A 114 -1.96 -15.03 4.65
C GLN A 114 -1.05 -14.41 3.57
N GLU A 115 -0.27 -13.37 3.90
CA GLU A 115 0.67 -12.76 2.97
C GLU A 115 2.06 -13.36 3.13
N ALA A 116 2.53 -14.07 2.12
CA ALA A 116 3.83 -14.73 2.17
C ALA A 116 5.02 -13.75 2.10
N SER A 117 4.92 -12.67 1.34
CA SER A 117 6.00 -11.68 1.16
C SER A 117 5.48 -10.27 0.90
N GLY A 118 4.86 -9.98 -0.25
CA GLY A 118 4.34 -8.64 -0.58
C GLY A 118 5.38 -7.72 -1.22
N THR A 119 6.02 -8.17 -2.32
CA THR A 119 7.10 -7.43 -3.01
C THR A 119 6.73 -6.04 -3.52
N SER A 120 5.44 -5.72 -3.68
CA SER A 120 5.01 -4.37 -4.09
C SER A 120 5.35 -3.31 -3.04
N GLY A 121 5.24 -3.65 -1.75
CA GLY A 121 5.66 -2.77 -0.67
C GLY A 121 7.17 -2.51 -0.64
N MET A 122 7.99 -3.52 -0.96
CA MET A 122 9.44 -3.34 -1.12
C MET A 122 9.76 -2.37 -2.26
N LYS A 123 9.07 -2.49 -3.41
CA LYS A 123 9.23 -1.57 -4.55
C LYS A 123 8.81 -0.15 -4.20
N ALA A 124 7.70 0.00 -3.49
CA ALA A 124 7.24 1.30 -3.00
C ALA A 124 8.30 1.94 -2.08
N ALA A 125 8.80 1.20 -1.09
CA ALA A 125 9.83 1.66 -0.17
C ALA A 125 11.11 2.12 -0.88
N MET A 126 11.60 1.38 -1.87
CA MET A 126 12.78 1.73 -2.68
C MET A 126 12.59 3.01 -3.50
N ASN A 127 11.36 3.45 -3.72
CA ASN A 127 11.04 4.68 -4.41
C ASN A 127 10.62 5.81 -3.45
N GLY A 128 10.77 5.63 -2.14
CA GLY A 128 10.41 6.61 -1.13
C GLY A 128 8.91 6.71 -0.84
N VAL A 129 8.09 5.83 -1.42
CA VAL A 129 6.66 5.73 -1.08
C VAL A 129 6.52 5.00 0.26
N LEU A 130 5.89 5.64 1.24
CA LEU A 130 5.82 5.12 2.60
C LEU A 130 4.82 3.97 2.72
N ASN A 131 5.25 2.85 3.29
CA ASN A 131 4.34 1.73 3.52
C ASN A 131 3.42 1.99 4.70
N PHE A 132 2.14 1.71 4.50
CA PHE A 132 1.11 1.65 5.53
C PHE A 132 0.51 0.25 5.49
N SER A 133 0.96 -0.64 6.36
CA SER A 133 0.74 -2.07 6.20
C SER A 133 0.48 -2.80 7.52
N VAL A 134 -0.38 -3.82 7.42
CA VAL A 134 -0.47 -4.85 8.46
C VAL A 134 0.90 -5.53 8.60
N LEU A 135 1.23 -5.96 9.83
CA LEU A 135 2.46 -6.69 10.14
C LEU A 135 2.38 -8.14 9.62
N ASP A 136 2.42 -8.26 8.29
CA ASP A 136 2.41 -9.55 7.58
C ASP A 136 3.40 -9.52 6.39
N GLY A 137 3.75 -10.68 5.88
CA GLY A 137 4.76 -10.80 4.82
C GLY A 137 6.13 -10.24 5.24
N TRP A 138 6.69 -9.35 4.44
CA TRP A 138 8.01 -8.74 4.66
C TRP A 138 8.02 -7.62 5.73
N TRP A 139 6.84 -7.00 5.95
CA TRP A 139 6.77 -5.76 6.73
C TRP A 139 7.20 -5.89 8.18
N PRO A 140 6.94 -7.02 8.92
CA PRO A 140 7.48 -7.24 10.26
C PRO A 140 9.00 -7.20 10.34
N GLU A 141 9.69 -7.52 9.24
CA GLU A 141 11.15 -7.51 9.20
C GLU A 141 11.74 -6.11 9.02
N GLY A 142 11.02 -5.20 8.34
CA GLY A 142 11.53 -3.87 7.97
C GLY A 142 10.90 -2.71 8.71
N CYS A 143 9.70 -2.87 9.25
CA CYS A 143 8.92 -1.78 9.83
C CYS A 143 9.55 -1.24 11.13
N ILE A 144 9.80 0.06 11.13
CA ILE A 144 9.97 0.86 12.34
C ILE A 144 8.88 1.93 12.29
N HIS A 145 7.81 1.69 13.06
CA HIS A 145 6.59 2.51 13.06
C HIS A 145 6.89 4.00 13.27
N GLY A 146 6.36 4.85 12.41
CA GLY A 146 6.57 6.30 12.47
C GLY A 146 7.99 6.78 12.08
N VAL A 147 8.85 5.86 11.62
CA VAL A 147 10.22 6.16 11.15
C VAL A 147 10.39 5.87 9.66
N ASN A 148 10.03 4.69 9.18
CA ASN A 148 10.15 4.31 7.77
C ASN A 148 8.84 3.88 7.11
N GLY A 149 7.73 4.14 7.80
CA GLY A 149 6.37 3.79 7.42
C GLY A 149 5.52 3.53 8.66
N TRP A 150 4.35 2.96 8.47
CA TRP A 150 3.40 2.71 9.56
C TRP A 150 2.88 1.28 9.55
N GLN A 151 2.72 0.72 10.74
CA GLN A 151 2.01 -0.53 10.92
C GLN A 151 0.51 -0.31 11.09
N ILE A 152 -0.28 -1.26 10.63
CA ILE A 152 -1.69 -1.41 10.93
C ILE A 152 -1.82 -2.56 11.92
N GLY A 153 -2.47 -2.32 13.06
CA GLY A 153 -2.58 -3.29 14.14
C GLY A 153 -1.23 -3.59 14.81
N ASP A 154 -1.26 -4.59 15.68
CA ASP A 154 -0.13 -5.02 16.50
C ASP A 154 0.32 -6.47 16.20
N GLY A 155 -0.17 -7.02 15.08
CA GLY A 155 0.07 -8.41 14.70
C GLY A 155 -1.01 -9.38 15.17
N TYR A 156 -2.14 -8.88 15.68
CA TYR A 156 -3.29 -9.71 16.03
C TYR A 156 -3.80 -10.52 14.83
N ASP A 157 -4.07 -11.81 15.02
CA ASP A 157 -4.53 -12.77 14.00
C ASP A 157 -5.80 -13.54 14.41
N GLY A 158 -6.52 -13.03 15.40
CA GLY A 158 -7.75 -13.64 15.92
C GLY A 158 -8.99 -13.38 15.06
N LYS A 159 -10.14 -13.86 15.53
CA LYS A 159 -11.41 -13.80 14.78
C LYS A 159 -11.91 -12.39 14.46
N GLU A 160 -11.58 -11.41 15.29
CA GLU A 160 -11.99 -10.00 15.14
C GLU A 160 -10.96 -9.17 14.39
N GLN A 161 -10.05 -9.80 13.63
CA GLN A 161 -8.93 -9.14 12.95
C GLN A 161 -9.36 -7.98 12.04
N ASP A 162 -10.45 -8.16 11.28
CA ASP A 162 -10.92 -7.10 10.38
C ASP A 162 -11.34 -5.84 11.13
N LYS A 163 -11.99 -6.00 12.27
CA LYS A 163 -12.38 -4.88 13.14
C LYS A 163 -11.15 -4.22 13.77
N HIS A 164 -10.26 -5.04 14.35
CA HIS A 164 -9.03 -4.59 15.00
C HIS A 164 -8.14 -3.81 14.03
N ASP A 165 -7.89 -4.37 12.85
CA ASP A 165 -7.06 -3.72 11.83
C ASP A 165 -7.72 -2.46 11.26
N SER A 166 -9.06 -2.47 11.08
CA SER A 166 -9.79 -1.29 10.65
C SER A 166 -9.70 -0.14 11.65
N GLU A 167 -9.85 -0.43 12.95
CA GLU A 167 -9.71 0.57 14.01
C GLU A 167 -8.31 1.18 14.02
N SER A 168 -7.28 0.34 13.95
CA SER A 168 -5.88 0.78 13.89
C SER A 168 -5.59 1.57 12.60
N LEU A 169 -6.11 1.13 11.44
CA LEU A 169 -5.93 1.83 10.16
C LEU A 169 -6.40 3.29 10.27
N TYR A 170 -7.61 3.50 10.77
CA TYR A 170 -8.14 4.86 10.87
C TYR A 170 -7.44 5.68 11.95
N GLN A 171 -7.08 5.07 13.07
CA GLN A 171 -6.34 5.77 14.11
C GLN A 171 -4.99 6.28 13.60
N VAL A 172 -4.21 5.43 12.93
CA VAL A 172 -2.92 5.81 12.35
C VAL A 172 -3.09 6.83 11.21
N LEU A 173 -4.07 6.62 10.33
CA LEU A 173 -4.35 7.57 9.25
C LEU A 173 -4.65 8.98 9.78
N LEU A 174 -5.53 9.09 10.77
CA LEU A 174 -6.00 10.39 11.29
C LEU A 174 -4.97 11.07 12.20
N ASN A 175 -4.29 10.31 13.05
CA ASN A 175 -3.45 10.88 14.11
C ASN A 175 -1.96 10.93 13.76
N GLU A 176 -1.52 10.21 12.72
CA GLU A 176 -0.11 10.15 12.35
C GLU A 176 0.11 10.54 10.89
N ILE A 177 -0.49 9.85 9.91
CA ILE A 177 -0.20 10.07 8.50
C ILE A 177 -0.63 11.46 8.05
N LEU A 178 -1.91 11.81 8.23
CA LEU A 178 -2.44 13.12 7.82
C LEU A 178 -1.72 14.29 8.50
N PRO A 179 -1.48 14.27 9.83
CA PRO A 179 -0.73 15.35 10.48
C PRO A 179 0.69 15.51 9.96
N VAL A 180 1.43 14.42 9.80
CA VAL A 180 2.82 14.47 9.29
C VAL A 180 2.85 14.98 7.85
N TYR A 181 1.96 14.49 6.98
CA TYR A 181 1.91 14.92 5.59
C TYR A 181 1.63 16.42 5.44
N TYR A 182 0.63 16.94 6.17
CA TYR A 182 0.17 18.31 5.99
C TYR A 182 0.91 19.33 6.85
N HIS A 183 1.53 18.93 7.96
CA HIS A 183 2.08 19.87 8.93
C HIS A 183 3.56 19.66 9.26
N ASP A 184 4.18 18.54 8.83
CA ASP A 184 5.59 18.26 9.10
C ASP A 184 6.30 17.66 7.88
N ARG A 185 6.53 18.50 6.88
CA ARG A 185 7.20 18.09 5.64
C ARG A 185 8.65 17.60 5.88
N SER A 186 9.34 18.12 6.88
CA SER A 186 10.68 17.66 7.24
C SER A 186 10.65 16.20 7.68
N LYS A 187 9.76 15.87 8.61
CA LYS A 187 9.56 14.51 9.10
C LYS A 187 9.15 13.56 7.96
N TRP A 188 8.26 14.02 7.06
CA TRP A 188 7.87 13.23 5.89
C TRP A 188 9.08 12.84 5.04
N VAL A 189 9.95 13.79 4.71
CA VAL A 189 11.15 13.55 3.91
C VAL A 189 12.16 12.65 4.65
N GLU A 190 12.32 12.82 5.96
CA GLU A 190 13.14 11.93 6.79
C GLU A 190 12.63 10.48 6.73
N MET A 191 11.32 10.29 6.83
CA MET A 191 10.69 8.96 6.72
C MET A 191 10.91 8.35 5.32
N MET A 192 10.77 9.13 4.25
CA MET A 192 11.07 8.68 2.89
C MET A 192 12.52 8.19 2.75
N ARG A 193 13.49 8.92 3.29
CA ARG A 193 14.90 8.52 3.30
C ARG A 193 15.11 7.23 4.09
N ALA A 194 14.57 7.14 5.29
CA ALA A 194 14.66 5.94 6.12
C ALA A 194 14.03 4.71 5.44
N SER A 195 12.93 4.91 4.70
CA SER A 195 12.28 3.85 3.91
C SER A 195 13.18 3.35 2.77
N ILE A 196 13.81 4.27 2.03
CA ILE A 196 14.76 3.93 0.96
C ILE A 196 15.97 3.19 1.54
N GLU A 197 16.63 3.74 2.55
CA GLU A 197 17.83 3.17 3.18
C GLU A 197 17.56 1.75 3.71
N MET A 198 16.42 1.54 4.37
CA MET A 198 16.02 0.24 4.86
C MET A 198 15.83 -0.77 3.73
N SER A 199 15.20 -0.36 2.63
CA SER A 199 14.78 -1.27 1.56
C SER A 199 15.88 -1.52 0.53
N GLU A 200 16.69 -0.53 0.19
CA GLU A 200 17.72 -0.61 -0.86
C GLU A 200 18.73 -1.73 -0.60
N TYR A 201 19.21 -1.84 0.63
CA TYR A 201 20.16 -2.88 0.99
C TYR A 201 19.45 -4.19 1.40
N ARG A 202 18.59 -4.12 2.41
CA ARG A 202 18.06 -5.30 3.09
C ARG A 202 17.11 -6.15 2.24
N PHE A 203 16.33 -5.50 1.38
CA PHE A 203 15.31 -6.16 0.58
C PHE A 203 15.59 -6.13 -0.93
N SER A 204 16.85 -5.85 -1.33
CA SER A 204 17.24 -5.84 -2.73
C SER A 204 17.38 -7.26 -3.33
N ALA A 205 17.09 -7.36 -4.62
CA ALA A 205 17.33 -8.59 -5.36
C ALA A 205 18.82 -8.96 -5.41
N ALA A 206 19.71 -7.96 -5.45
CA ALA A 206 21.16 -8.18 -5.44
C ALA A 206 21.60 -8.90 -4.15
N ARG A 207 21.17 -8.42 -2.98
CA ARG A 207 21.46 -9.07 -1.71
C ARG A 207 20.87 -10.49 -1.66
N MET A 208 19.62 -10.66 -2.09
CA MET A 208 18.96 -11.95 -2.13
C MET A 208 19.75 -12.98 -2.97
N VAL A 209 20.17 -12.60 -4.18
CA VAL A 209 20.96 -13.46 -5.07
C VAL A 209 22.32 -13.81 -4.45
N THR A 210 22.99 -12.83 -3.82
CA THR A 210 24.25 -13.06 -3.11
C THR A 210 24.07 -14.07 -1.98
N ASP A 211 23.01 -13.92 -1.18
CA ASP A 211 22.70 -14.86 -0.11
C ASP A 211 22.42 -16.29 -0.63
N TYR A 212 21.68 -16.42 -1.72
CA TYR A 212 21.45 -17.73 -2.32
C TYR A 212 22.74 -18.36 -2.83
N TYR A 213 23.60 -17.58 -3.50
CA TYR A 213 24.88 -18.08 -3.98
C TYR A 213 25.76 -18.56 -2.82
N THR A 214 25.92 -17.73 -1.79
CA THR A 214 26.83 -18.02 -0.67
C THR A 214 26.30 -19.08 0.28
N LYS A 215 24.98 -19.10 0.54
CA LYS A 215 24.38 -19.95 1.58
C LYS A 215 23.78 -21.25 1.03
N MET A 216 23.35 -21.28 -0.26
CA MET A 216 22.64 -22.43 -0.83
C MET A 216 23.41 -23.12 -1.97
N TYR A 217 24.00 -22.35 -2.90
CA TYR A 217 24.57 -22.90 -4.13
C TYR A 217 26.08 -23.15 -4.03
N SER A 218 26.82 -22.38 -3.27
CA SER A 218 28.23 -22.69 -3.00
C SER A 218 28.31 -23.97 -2.14
N LYS A 219 28.93 -25.01 -2.65
CA LYS A 219 29.28 -26.17 -1.86
C LYS A 219 30.26 -25.70 -0.78
N GLN A 220 29.83 -25.64 0.48
CA GLN A 220 30.79 -25.57 1.58
C GLN A 220 31.63 -26.86 1.52
N PRO A 221 32.97 -26.80 1.63
CA PRO A 221 33.77 -27.99 1.81
C PRO A 221 33.20 -28.72 3.04
N LYS A 222 32.88 -29.99 2.88
CA LYS A 222 32.59 -30.85 4.04
C LYS A 222 33.92 -30.95 4.86
N GLU A 223 33.95 -30.36 6.04
CA GLU A 223 34.99 -30.67 7.04
C GLU A 223 34.98 -32.16 7.40
#